data_1b58af70a82dfa5430f9408a64f30327
#
_entry.id   1b58af70a82dfa5430f9408a64f30327
#
_cell.length_a   1.000
_cell.length_b   1.000
_cell.length_c   1.000
_cell.angle_alpha   90.00
_cell.angle_beta   90.00
_cell.angle_gamma   90.00
#
_symmetry.space_group_name_H-M   'P 1'
#
loop_
_entity.id
_entity.type
_entity.pdbx_description
1 polymer ?
#
loop_
_entity_poly.entity_id
_entity_poly.type
_entity_poly.pdbx_seq_one_letter_code
_entity_poly.pdbx_strand_id
1 'polypeptide(L)'
;MEIPIENSGEYKVIYENFNQMVRELKNADEQQKQFMKDFSHEFKTPIHSIKGMAEYLQHNEITREEEKEYLNVMAEEAGRLAQLSQNTLLLSKLDHMEVLRKKEEFRLDSQIRDCAILLMPSFEEKNIQLEAELPEMKFYGNEELMKEVWVNLLDNARKYSSEGNLVFVEGKVTQDDLWITVRDEGQGMDEQTKQHLFERYYQGDASHETIGFGMGLPIVKRIVELSGGTIWVESTLGKGTTVTIFLKLI
;
A
#
# COMPACT_ATOMS: atom_id res chain seq x y z
N MET A 1 -23.61 -10.40 21.45
CA MET A 1 -24.22 -10.23 22.79
C MET A 1 -23.09 -10.46 23.78
N GLU A 2 -22.73 -9.44 24.58
CA GLU A 2 -21.69 -9.57 25.61
C GLU A 2 -22.30 -10.02 26.92
N ILE A 3 -21.54 -10.77 27.73
CA ILE A 3 -21.99 -11.25 29.03
C ILE A 3 -21.69 -10.19 30.10
N PRO A 4 -22.66 -9.78 30.94
CA PRO A 4 -22.40 -8.84 32.04
C PRO A 4 -21.38 -9.38 33.04
N ILE A 5 -20.37 -8.58 33.41
CA ILE A 5 -19.25 -9.02 34.28
C ILE A 5 -19.54 -8.71 35.77
N GLU A 6 -20.51 -7.87 36.08
CA GLU A 6 -20.73 -7.28 37.43
C GLU A 6 -20.96 -8.29 38.56
N ASN A 7 -21.30 -9.55 38.28
CA ASN A 7 -21.55 -10.59 39.31
C ASN A 7 -20.82 -11.92 39.02
N SER A 8 -19.70 -11.89 38.30
CA SER A 8 -19.08 -13.10 37.72
C SER A 8 -18.20 -13.92 38.71
N GLY A 9 -17.87 -13.38 39.90
CA GLY A 9 -17.09 -14.12 40.90
C GLY A 9 -15.86 -14.81 40.33
N GLU A 10 -15.73 -16.12 40.53
CA GLU A 10 -14.62 -16.95 40.03
C GLU A 10 -14.58 -17.07 38.49
N TYR A 11 -15.69 -16.77 37.78
CA TYR A 11 -15.79 -16.87 36.34
C TYR A 11 -15.46 -15.55 35.59
N LYS A 12 -15.05 -14.51 36.30
CA LYS A 12 -14.78 -13.19 35.74
C LYS A 12 -13.81 -13.25 34.53
N VAL A 13 -12.70 -13.95 34.66
CA VAL A 13 -11.70 -14.07 33.60
C VAL A 13 -12.25 -14.79 32.36
N ILE A 14 -13.11 -15.80 32.57
CA ILE A 14 -13.75 -16.53 31.47
C ILE A 14 -14.71 -15.60 30.70
N TYR A 15 -15.50 -14.80 31.41
CA TYR A 15 -16.43 -13.85 30.78
C TYR A 15 -15.70 -12.69 30.08
N GLU A 16 -14.58 -12.20 30.65
CA GLU A 16 -13.74 -11.20 30.00
C GLU A 16 -13.17 -11.73 28.69
N ASN A 17 -12.58 -12.92 28.70
CA ASN A 17 -12.05 -13.57 27.49
C ASN A 17 -13.14 -13.86 26.47
N PHE A 18 -14.32 -14.33 26.90
CA PHE A 18 -15.46 -14.53 25.99
C PHE A 18 -15.93 -13.22 25.36
N ASN A 19 -16.08 -12.16 26.15
CA ASN A 19 -16.49 -10.86 25.64
C ASN A 19 -15.43 -10.26 24.71
N GLN A 20 -14.14 -10.49 24.99
CA GLN A 20 -13.06 -10.09 24.09
C GLN A 20 -13.17 -10.84 22.75
N MET A 21 -13.35 -12.17 22.78
CA MET A 21 -13.54 -12.95 21.55
C MET A 21 -14.76 -12.51 20.76
N VAL A 22 -15.88 -12.18 21.44
CA VAL A 22 -17.09 -11.66 20.77
C VAL A 22 -16.82 -10.32 20.12
N ARG A 23 -16.03 -9.43 20.76
CA ARG A 23 -15.65 -8.14 20.16
C ARG A 23 -14.73 -8.34 18.95
N GLU A 24 -13.75 -9.22 19.07
CA GLU A 24 -12.84 -9.54 17.95
C GLU A 24 -13.60 -10.11 16.75
N LEU A 25 -14.55 -11.03 16.98
CA LEU A 25 -15.42 -11.57 15.91
C LEU A 25 -16.31 -10.50 15.27
N LYS A 26 -16.88 -9.60 16.07
CA LYS A 26 -17.68 -8.49 15.52
C LYS A 26 -16.82 -7.55 14.68
N ASN A 27 -15.67 -7.16 15.19
CA ASN A 27 -14.74 -6.29 14.47
C ASN A 27 -14.31 -6.94 13.15
N ALA A 28 -14.01 -8.25 13.15
CA ALA A 28 -13.67 -8.99 11.94
C ALA A 28 -14.83 -9.02 10.93
N ASP A 29 -16.08 -9.25 11.37
CA ASP A 29 -17.28 -9.22 10.51
C ASP A 29 -17.54 -7.82 9.94
N GLU A 30 -17.40 -6.78 10.75
CA GLU A 30 -17.54 -5.38 10.31
C GLU A 30 -16.44 -4.99 9.31
N GLN A 31 -15.19 -5.37 9.58
CA GLN A 31 -14.08 -5.16 8.64
C GLN A 31 -14.29 -5.92 7.33
N GLN A 32 -14.80 -7.16 7.38
CA GLN A 32 -15.10 -7.92 6.17
C GLN A 32 -16.25 -7.28 5.35
N LYS A 33 -17.30 -6.78 6.01
CA LYS A 33 -18.38 -6.08 5.33
C LYS A 33 -17.92 -4.77 4.70
N GLN A 34 -17.12 -4.00 5.42
CA GLN A 34 -16.55 -2.76 4.90
C GLN A 34 -15.64 -3.07 3.69
N PHE A 35 -14.76 -4.07 3.81
CA PHE A 35 -13.93 -4.55 2.71
C PHE A 35 -14.76 -4.87 1.45
N MET A 36 -15.85 -5.65 1.58
CA MET A 36 -16.68 -6.00 0.42
C MET A 36 -17.38 -4.79 -0.19
N LYS A 37 -17.76 -3.82 0.63
CA LYS A 37 -18.38 -2.57 0.17
C LYS A 37 -17.37 -1.75 -0.63
N ASP A 38 -16.18 -1.51 -0.07
CA ASP A 38 -15.14 -0.67 -0.69
C ASP A 38 -14.60 -1.34 -1.96
N PHE A 39 -14.34 -2.65 -1.91
CA PHE A 39 -13.99 -3.46 -3.08
C PHE A 39 -15.01 -3.30 -4.21
N SER A 40 -16.31 -3.41 -3.89
CA SER A 40 -17.37 -3.27 -4.90
C SER A 40 -17.41 -1.88 -5.50
N HIS A 41 -17.16 -0.84 -4.72
CA HIS A 41 -17.09 0.55 -5.19
C HIS A 41 -15.89 0.77 -6.10
N GLU A 42 -14.70 0.33 -5.69
CA GLU A 42 -13.45 0.50 -6.45
C GLU A 42 -13.46 -0.24 -7.80
N PHE A 43 -14.16 -1.37 -7.88
CA PHE A 43 -14.37 -2.08 -9.15
C PHE A 43 -15.43 -1.44 -10.04
N LYS A 44 -16.51 -0.92 -9.44
CA LYS A 44 -17.65 -0.40 -10.20
C LYS A 44 -17.28 0.83 -11.02
N THR A 45 -16.49 1.75 -10.46
CA THR A 45 -16.13 3.01 -11.08
C THR A 45 -15.40 2.81 -12.42
N PRO A 46 -14.25 2.12 -12.50
CA PRO A 46 -13.54 1.92 -13.77
C PRO A 46 -14.35 1.08 -14.78
N ILE A 47 -15.11 0.10 -14.31
CA ILE A 47 -16.00 -0.68 -15.21
C ILE A 47 -17.04 0.22 -15.88
N HIS A 48 -17.67 1.14 -15.12
CA HIS A 48 -18.64 2.06 -15.69
C HIS A 48 -17.99 3.06 -16.63
N SER A 49 -16.79 3.54 -16.31
CA SER A 49 -16.01 4.42 -17.17
C SER A 49 -15.69 3.75 -18.52
N ILE A 50 -15.11 2.53 -18.47
CA ILE A 50 -14.81 1.75 -19.69
C ILE A 50 -16.09 1.51 -20.52
N LYS A 51 -17.18 1.07 -19.85
CA LYS A 51 -18.44 0.80 -20.51
C LYS A 51 -19.02 2.06 -21.16
N GLY A 52 -19.06 3.18 -20.44
CA GLY A 52 -19.59 4.45 -20.97
C GLY A 52 -18.81 4.93 -22.17
N MET A 53 -17.47 4.85 -22.14
CA MET A 53 -16.61 5.22 -23.28
C MET A 53 -16.84 4.30 -24.47
N ALA A 54 -16.94 2.98 -24.25
CA ALA A 54 -17.22 2.03 -25.32
C ALA A 54 -18.58 2.26 -25.96
N GLU A 55 -19.63 2.55 -25.19
CA GLU A 55 -20.96 2.90 -25.68
C GLU A 55 -20.93 4.22 -26.45
N TYR A 56 -20.17 5.23 -25.98
CA TYR A 56 -20.00 6.49 -26.66
C TYR A 56 -19.35 6.32 -28.04
N LEU A 57 -18.26 5.55 -28.12
CA LEU A 57 -17.56 5.22 -29.37
C LEU A 57 -18.45 4.49 -30.38
N GLN A 58 -19.39 3.66 -29.91
CA GLN A 58 -20.31 2.93 -30.79
C GLN A 58 -21.43 3.78 -31.41
N HIS A 59 -21.83 4.86 -30.74
CA HIS A 59 -23.03 5.62 -31.11
C HIS A 59 -22.76 7.03 -31.68
N ASN A 60 -21.49 7.47 -31.65
CA ASN A 60 -21.13 8.82 -32.11
C ASN A 60 -20.09 8.76 -33.21
N GLU A 61 -20.21 9.68 -34.15
CA GLU A 61 -19.14 9.97 -35.11
C GLU A 61 -18.12 10.87 -34.43
N ILE A 62 -16.88 10.38 -34.32
CA ILE A 62 -15.78 11.03 -33.63
C ILE A 62 -14.55 11.11 -34.53
N THR A 63 -13.66 12.03 -34.22
CA THR A 63 -12.36 12.14 -34.91
C THR A 63 -11.44 10.97 -34.48
N ARG A 64 -10.44 10.68 -35.30
CA ARG A 64 -9.45 9.65 -34.99
C ARG A 64 -8.62 10.00 -33.75
N GLU A 65 -8.42 11.27 -33.51
CA GLU A 65 -7.74 11.79 -32.34
C GLU A 65 -8.56 11.51 -31.07
N GLU A 66 -9.85 11.84 -31.07
CA GLU A 66 -10.77 11.54 -29.95
C GLU A 66 -10.90 10.02 -29.71
N GLU A 67 -11.02 9.23 -30.79
CA GLU A 67 -11.05 7.76 -30.66
C GLU A 67 -9.82 7.24 -29.90
N LYS A 68 -8.64 7.73 -30.28
CA LYS A 68 -7.38 7.34 -29.63
C LYS A 68 -7.35 7.75 -28.16
N GLU A 69 -7.85 8.94 -27.82
CA GLU A 69 -7.92 9.41 -26.44
C GLU A 69 -8.83 8.52 -25.59
N TYR A 70 -10.05 8.21 -26.04
CA TYR A 70 -10.95 7.30 -25.36
C TYR A 70 -10.36 5.90 -25.18
N LEU A 71 -9.72 5.35 -26.20
CA LEU A 71 -9.07 4.04 -26.13
C LEU A 71 -7.91 4.04 -25.12
N ASN A 72 -7.13 5.10 -25.02
CA ASN A 72 -6.07 5.25 -24.02
C ASN A 72 -6.65 5.25 -22.61
N VAL A 73 -7.68 6.05 -22.35
CA VAL A 73 -8.32 6.08 -21.02
C VAL A 73 -8.94 4.73 -20.66
N MET A 74 -9.57 4.03 -21.63
CA MET A 74 -10.07 2.67 -21.39
C MET A 74 -8.95 1.68 -21.06
N ALA A 75 -7.80 1.78 -21.71
CA ALA A 75 -6.64 0.95 -21.43
C ALA A 75 -6.06 1.24 -20.02
N GLU A 76 -6.00 2.51 -19.63
CA GLU A 76 -5.58 2.92 -18.28
C GLU A 76 -6.52 2.36 -17.19
N GLU A 77 -7.85 2.49 -17.38
CA GLU A 77 -8.84 1.97 -16.42
C GLU A 77 -8.82 0.43 -16.35
N ALA A 78 -8.58 -0.25 -17.47
CA ALA A 78 -8.39 -1.70 -17.47
C ALA A 78 -7.10 -2.11 -16.72
N GLY A 79 -6.02 -1.36 -16.88
CA GLY A 79 -4.77 -1.53 -16.12
C GLY A 79 -4.98 -1.33 -14.62
N ARG A 80 -5.74 -0.31 -14.23
CA ARG A 80 -6.13 -0.09 -12.82
C ARG A 80 -6.90 -1.26 -12.24
N LEU A 81 -7.89 -1.80 -12.96
CA LEU A 81 -8.64 -2.99 -12.53
C LEU A 81 -7.74 -4.22 -12.34
N ALA A 82 -6.80 -4.44 -13.25
CA ALA A 82 -5.84 -5.53 -13.14
C ALA A 82 -4.97 -5.38 -11.88
N GLN A 83 -4.45 -4.18 -11.60
CA GLN A 83 -3.67 -3.89 -10.40
C GLN A 83 -4.49 -4.07 -9.11
N LEU A 84 -5.74 -3.60 -9.09
CA LEU A 84 -6.65 -3.78 -7.96
C LEU A 84 -6.88 -5.27 -7.67
N SER A 85 -7.13 -6.07 -8.71
CA SER A 85 -7.28 -7.51 -8.59
C SER A 85 -6.03 -8.20 -8.04
N GLN A 86 -4.84 -7.85 -8.57
CA GLN A 86 -3.56 -8.40 -8.12
C GLN A 86 -3.28 -8.06 -6.66
N ASN A 87 -3.46 -6.81 -6.26
CA ASN A 87 -3.26 -6.36 -4.88
C ASN A 87 -4.21 -7.05 -3.91
N THR A 88 -5.49 -7.23 -4.30
CA THR A 88 -6.49 -7.94 -3.49
C THR A 88 -6.11 -9.42 -3.30
N LEU A 89 -5.69 -10.10 -4.37
CA LEU A 89 -5.23 -11.48 -4.30
C LEU A 89 -3.94 -11.63 -3.48
N LEU A 90 -3.00 -10.70 -3.63
CA LEU A 90 -1.76 -10.68 -2.85
C LEU A 90 -2.08 -10.52 -1.37
N LEU A 91 -2.87 -9.52 -1.00
CA LEU A 91 -3.23 -9.26 0.39
C LEU A 91 -3.98 -10.44 1.01
N SER A 92 -4.94 -11.04 0.27
CA SER A 92 -5.63 -12.24 0.71
C SER A 92 -4.68 -13.43 0.96
N LYS A 93 -3.67 -13.61 0.11
CA LYS A 93 -2.63 -14.63 0.35
C LYS A 93 -1.79 -14.32 1.58
N LEU A 94 -1.36 -13.07 1.74
CA LEU A 94 -0.54 -12.62 2.88
C LEU A 94 -1.27 -12.77 4.22
N ASP A 95 -2.58 -12.55 4.26
CA ASP A 95 -3.40 -12.71 5.47
C ASP A 95 -3.40 -14.14 6.03
N HIS A 96 -3.38 -15.12 5.12
CA HIS A 96 -3.38 -16.55 5.49
C HIS A 96 -1.96 -17.11 5.68
N MET A 97 -0.92 -16.27 5.55
CA MET A 97 0.45 -16.69 5.81
C MET A 97 0.84 -16.39 7.26
N GLU A 98 1.31 -17.42 7.97
CA GLU A 98 1.95 -17.26 9.27
C GLU A 98 3.47 -17.10 9.14
N VAL A 99 4.06 -17.70 8.11
CA VAL A 99 5.51 -17.69 7.87
C VAL A 99 5.78 -17.55 6.37
N LEU A 100 6.73 -16.70 6.03
CA LEU A 100 7.21 -16.58 4.65
C LEU A 100 7.92 -17.86 4.20
N ARG A 101 7.53 -18.34 3.02
CA ARG A 101 8.20 -19.44 2.31
C ARG A 101 9.20 -18.87 1.30
N LYS A 102 10.08 -19.72 0.76
CA LYS A 102 11.10 -19.34 -0.24
C LYS A 102 11.98 -18.19 0.25
N LYS A 103 12.55 -18.32 1.45
CA LYS A 103 13.55 -17.36 1.95
C LYS A 103 14.92 -17.70 1.38
N GLU A 104 15.62 -16.68 0.93
CA GLU A 104 17.00 -16.76 0.42
C GLU A 104 17.78 -15.49 0.78
N GLU A 105 19.10 -15.57 0.74
CA GLU A 105 19.94 -14.40 0.92
C GLU A 105 20.04 -13.65 -0.42
N PHE A 106 19.74 -12.34 -0.41
CA PHE A 106 19.83 -11.48 -1.57
C PHE A 106 20.38 -10.09 -1.21
N ARG A 107 20.78 -9.33 -2.23
CA ARG A 107 21.27 -7.96 -2.11
C ARG A 107 20.08 -6.99 -2.08
N LEU A 108 19.70 -6.58 -0.88
CA LEU A 108 18.57 -5.67 -0.66
C LEU A 108 18.79 -4.29 -1.28
N ASP A 109 20.02 -3.75 -1.16
CA ASP A 109 20.38 -2.48 -1.79
C ASP A 109 20.27 -2.52 -3.32
N SER A 110 20.68 -3.62 -3.94
CA SER A 110 20.53 -3.82 -5.39
C SER A 110 19.05 -3.89 -5.78
N GLN A 111 18.25 -4.64 -5.03
CA GLN A 111 16.80 -4.75 -5.29
C GLN A 111 16.11 -3.40 -5.21
N ILE A 112 16.43 -2.57 -4.20
CA ILE A 112 15.85 -1.21 -4.06
C ILE A 112 16.27 -0.34 -5.27
N ARG A 113 17.54 -0.40 -5.71
CA ARG A 113 18.01 0.33 -6.89
C ARG A 113 17.28 -0.13 -8.15
N ASP A 114 17.09 -1.43 -8.33
CA ASP A 114 16.39 -1.99 -9.49
C ASP A 114 14.92 -1.51 -9.51
N CYS A 115 14.25 -1.44 -8.36
CA CYS A 115 12.91 -0.87 -8.24
C CYS A 115 12.90 0.64 -8.57
N ALA A 116 13.89 1.39 -8.12
CA ALA A 116 14.04 2.80 -8.45
C ALA A 116 14.25 3.01 -9.95
N ILE A 117 15.10 2.22 -10.59
CA ILE A 117 15.33 2.26 -12.06
C ILE A 117 14.02 1.92 -12.81
N LEU A 118 13.30 0.90 -12.37
CA LEU A 118 12.02 0.51 -12.98
C LEU A 118 11.00 1.67 -12.98
N LEU A 119 10.96 2.45 -11.92
CA LEU A 119 10.01 3.56 -11.76
C LEU A 119 10.55 4.90 -12.28
N MET A 120 11.83 4.99 -12.65
CA MET A 120 12.48 6.23 -13.10
C MET A 120 11.70 6.98 -14.20
N PRO A 121 11.18 6.31 -15.27
CA PRO A 121 10.41 7.02 -16.28
C PRO A 121 9.19 7.77 -15.72
N SER A 122 8.51 7.17 -14.72
CA SER A 122 7.35 7.80 -14.08
C SER A 122 7.73 8.95 -13.12
N PHE A 123 8.92 8.94 -12.56
CA PHE A 123 9.49 10.05 -11.80
C PHE A 123 9.87 11.20 -12.72
N GLU A 124 10.52 10.90 -13.86
CA GLU A 124 10.90 11.88 -14.87
C GLU A 124 9.69 12.57 -15.50
N GLU A 125 8.63 11.81 -15.82
CA GLU A 125 7.37 12.36 -16.36
C GLU A 125 6.75 13.42 -15.43
N LYS A 126 6.89 13.22 -14.12
CA LYS A 126 6.39 14.15 -13.10
C LYS A 126 7.46 15.17 -12.65
N ASN A 127 8.65 15.15 -13.27
CA ASN A 127 9.79 16.00 -12.91
C ASN A 127 10.16 15.92 -11.41
N ILE A 128 10.11 14.71 -10.82
CA ILE A 128 10.48 14.44 -9.43
C ILE A 128 11.89 13.87 -9.40
N GLN A 129 12.74 14.41 -8.53
CA GLN A 129 14.09 13.90 -8.32
C GLN A 129 14.06 12.67 -7.40
N LEU A 130 14.76 11.61 -7.78
CA LEU A 130 14.92 10.40 -6.96
C LEU A 130 16.39 10.18 -6.64
N GLU A 131 16.75 10.26 -5.37
CA GLU A 131 18.10 10.03 -4.85
C GLU A 131 18.13 8.84 -3.90
N ALA A 132 19.25 8.08 -3.92
CA ALA A 132 19.39 6.91 -3.06
C ALA A 132 20.81 6.79 -2.50
N GLU A 133 20.91 6.77 -1.17
CA GLU A 133 22.14 6.48 -0.41
C GLU A 133 21.99 5.13 0.28
N LEU A 134 22.47 4.08 -0.39
CA LEU A 134 22.31 2.70 0.06
C LEU A 134 23.69 2.04 0.19
N PRO A 135 24.14 1.72 1.39
CA PRO A 135 25.32 0.86 1.58
C PRO A 135 25.04 -0.56 1.08
N GLU A 136 26.05 -1.40 1.03
CA GLU A 136 25.83 -2.82 0.76
C GLU A 136 24.98 -3.44 1.87
N MET A 137 23.81 -3.99 1.50
CA MET A 137 22.86 -4.62 2.43
C MET A 137 22.48 -6.00 1.93
N LYS A 138 22.67 -7.01 2.76
CA LYS A 138 22.19 -8.36 2.53
C LYS A 138 21.04 -8.65 3.48
N PHE A 139 20.02 -9.32 2.98
CA PHE A 139 18.87 -9.72 3.77
C PHE A 139 18.47 -11.17 3.45
N TYR A 140 18.09 -11.93 4.49
CA TYR A 140 17.57 -13.27 4.34
C TYR A 140 16.04 -13.26 4.44
N GLY A 141 15.37 -13.33 3.30
CA GLY A 141 13.93 -13.18 3.22
C GLY A 141 13.33 -13.66 1.90
N ASN A 142 12.07 -13.34 1.67
CA ASN A 142 11.42 -13.59 0.38
C ASN A 142 11.68 -12.39 -0.56
N GLU A 143 12.54 -12.57 -1.56
CA GLU A 143 12.96 -11.52 -2.47
C GLU A 143 11.79 -10.95 -3.28
N GLU A 144 10.87 -11.81 -3.78
CA GLU A 144 9.70 -11.38 -4.56
C GLU A 144 8.78 -10.45 -3.74
N LEU A 145 8.49 -10.81 -2.49
CA LEU A 145 7.64 -10.00 -1.61
C LEU A 145 8.33 -8.71 -1.15
N MET A 146 9.64 -8.76 -0.90
CA MET A 146 10.38 -7.54 -0.55
C MET A 146 10.40 -6.54 -1.72
N LYS A 147 10.43 -7.01 -2.96
CA LYS A 147 10.29 -6.14 -4.14
C LYS A 147 8.95 -5.38 -4.13
N GLU A 148 7.85 -6.04 -3.76
CA GLU A 148 6.54 -5.38 -3.63
C GLU A 148 6.57 -4.24 -2.60
N VAL A 149 7.35 -4.38 -1.53
CA VAL A 149 7.52 -3.33 -0.52
C VAL A 149 8.12 -2.07 -1.16
N TRP A 150 9.22 -2.21 -1.89
CA TRP A 150 9.93 -1.05 -2.48
C TRP A 150 9.13 -0.40 -3.60
N VAL A 151 8.51 -1.20 -4.46
CA VAL A 151 7.65 -0.66 -5.53
C VAL A 151 6.48 0.14 -4.94
N ASN A 152 5.80 -0.36 -3.91
CA ASN A 152 4.70 0.36 -3.29
C ASN A 152 5.15 1.64 -2.58
N LEU A 153 6.29 1.63 -1.87
CA LEU A 153 6.78 2.82 -1.18
C LEU A 153 7.24 3.90 -2.15
N LEU A 154 8.00 3.53 -3.18
CA LEU A 154 8.50 4.47 -4.19
C LEU A 154 7.34 5.05 -5.02
N ASP A 155 6.37 4.22 -5.42
CA ASP A 155 5.21 4.69 -6.16
C ASP A 155 4.31 5.61 -5.31
N ASN A 156 4.15 5.32 -4.01
CA ASN A 156 3.46 6.23 -3.09
C ASN A 156 4.21 7.56 -2.97
N ALA A 157 5.53 7.55 -2.76
CA ALA A 157 6.33 8.77 -2.70
C ALA A 157 6.17 9.61 -3.97
N ARG A 158 6.22 8.98 -5.16
CA ARG A 158 5.98 9.63 -6.45
C ARG A 158 4.56 10.20 -6.56
N LYS A 159 3.55 9.44 -6.19
CA LYS A 159 2.13 9.86 -6.32
C LYS A 159 1.81 11.10 -5.50
N TYR A 160 2.30 11.15 -4.28
CA TYR A 160 1.97 12.20 -3.33
C TYR A 160 2.97 13.37 -3.31
N SER A 161 4.04 13.29 -4.10
CA SER A 161 4.95 14.40 -4.35
C SER A 161 4.45 15.31 -5.48
N SER A 162 4.75 16.60 -5.37
CA SER A 162 4.51 17.58 -6.43
C SER A 162 5.71 17.63 -7.40
N GLU A 163 5.51 18.26 -8.55
CA GLU A 163 6.57 18.54 -9.51
C GLU A 163 7.74 19.29 -8.86
N GLY A 164 8.96 18.89 -9.18
CA GLY A 164 10.20 19.49 -8.65
C GLY A 164 10.61 19.02 -7.25
N ASN A 165 9.81 18.18 -6.60
CA ASN A 165 10.13 17.65 -5.27
C ASN A 165 11.22 16.58 -5.34
N LEU A 166 11.82 16.30 -4.16
CA LEU A 166 12.81 15.25 -3.95
C LEU A 166 12.17 14.06 -3.24
N VAL A 167 12.43 12.87 -3.75
CA VAL A 167 12.25 11.60 -3.04
C VAL A 167 13.62 11.03 -2.71
N PHE A 168 13.88 10.74 -1.46
CA PHE A 168 15.15 10.28 -0.97
C PHE A 168 15.03 8.91 -0.29
N VAL A 169 15.91 7.98 -0.66
CA VAL A 169 15.98 6.64 -0.09
C VAL A 169 17.30 6.48 0.64
N GLU A 170 17.26 6.21 1.92
CA GLU A 170 18.44 6.00 2.76
C GLU A 170 18.44 4.59 3.34
N GLY A 171 19.61 3.94 3.32
CA GLY A 171 19.85 2.68 4.00
C GLY A 171 20.89 2.83 5.11
N LYS A 172 20.64 2.16 6.26
CA LYS A 172 21.62 2.06 7.34
C LYS A 172 21.75 0.60 7.79
N VAL A 173 22.99 0.16 7.94
CA VAL A 173 23.32 -1.19 8.41
C VAL A 173 23.97 -1.06 9.76
N THR A 174 23.46 -1.80 10.74
CA THR A 174 24.12 -2.04 12.03
C THR A 174 24.58 -3.50 12.10
N GLN A 175 25.15 -3.92 13.23
CA GLN A 175 25.60 -5.29 13.39
C GLN A 175 24.45 -6.32 13.28
N ASP A 176 23.26 -5.97 13.77
CA ASP A 176 22.11 -6.88 13.90
C ASP A 176 20.88 -6.45 13.08
N ASP A 177 20.91 -5.25 12.49
CA ASP A 177 19.70 -4.63 11.95
C ASP A 177 19.94 -3.86 10.65
N LEU A 178 18.91 -3.81 9.82
CA LEU A 178 18.79 -2.95 8.65
C LEU A 178 17.69 -1.91 8.86
N TRP A 179 17.98 -0.67 8.49
CA TRP A 179 17.03 0.43 8.48
C TRP A 179 16.97 1.00 7.07
N ILE A 180 15.78 1.07 6.51
CA ILE A 180 15.55 1.63 5.19
C ILE A 180 14.49 2.72 5.34
N THR A 181 14.83 3.93 4.90
CA THR A 181 13.95 5.09 4.97
C THR A 181 13.64 5.59 3.57
N VAL A 182 12.37 5.78 3.25
CA VAL A 182 11.90 6.46 2.05
C VAL A 182 11.23 7.75 2.50
N ARG A 183 11.77 8.88 2.06
CA ARG A 183 11.27 10.22 2.39
C ARG A 183 10.85 10.95 1.13
N ASP A 184 9.68 11.54 1.16
CA ASP A 184 9.17 12.47 0.15
C ASP A 184 8.94 13.87 0.75
N GLU A 185 8.95 14.88 -0.11
CA GLU A 185 8.60 16.27 0.21
C GLU A 185 7.18 16.61 -0.29
N GLY A 186 6.30 15.62 -0.32
CA GLY A 186 4.95 15.74 -0.86
C GLY A 186 3.96 16.44 0.06
N GLN A 187 2.68 16.21 -0.21
CA GLN A 187 1.59 16.85 0.54
C GLN A 187 1.53 16.48 2.02
N GLY A 188 2.16 15.35 2.43
CA GLY A 188 2.06 14.83 3.78
C GLY A 188 0.65 14.39 4.16
N MET A 189 0.46 14.08 5.44
CA MET A 189 -0.80 13.56 6.00
C MET A 189 -1.15 14.27 7.29
N ASP A 190 -2.46 14.46 7.53
CA ASP A 190 -3.00 14.87 8.82
C ASP A 190 -3.05 13.71 9.83
N GLU A 191 -3.40 13.99 11.08
CA GLU A 191 -3.45 12.98 12.14
C GLU A 191 -4.52 11.91 11.88
N GLN A 192 -5.64 12.28 11.28
CA GLN A 192 -6.72 11.35 10.96
C GLN A 192 -6.25 10.35 9.89
N THR A 193 -5.65 10.82 8.83
CA THR A 193 -5.09 9.96 7.76
C THR A 193 -4.01 9.03 8.31
N LYS A 194 -3.13 9.53 9.19
CA LYS A 194 -2.09 8.68 9.81
C LYS A 194 -2.64 7.54 10.66
N GLN A 195 -3.76 7.75 11.34
CA GLN A 195 -4.40 6.70 12.16
C GLN A 195 -4.93 5.55 11.31
N HIS A 196 -5.36 5.83 10.08
CA HIS A 196 -6.02 4.87 9.18
C HIS A 196 -5.15 4.41 8.00
N LEU A 197 -3.91 4.90 7.87
CA LEU A 197 -3.06 4.70 6.69
C LEU A 197 -2.75 3.23 6.34
N PHE A 198 -2.88 2.32 7.29
CA PHE A 198 -2.70 0.88 7.10
C PHE A 198 -4.03 0.12 6.93
N GLU A 199 -5.16 0.82 6.97
CA GLU A 199 -6.46 0.23 6.67
C GLU A 199 -6.62 0.04 5.16
N ARG A 200 -7.28 -1.05 4.78
CA ARG A 200 -7.50 -1.38 3.37
C ARG A 200 -8.49 -0.41 2.74
N TYR A 201 -8.20 0.00 1.52
CA TYR A 201 -9.03 0.95 0.75
C TYR A 201 -9.16 2.33 1.37
N TYR A 202 -8.47 2.59 2.47
CA TYR A 202 -8.46 3.92 3.04
C TYR A 202 -7.65 4.87 2.15
N GLN A 203 -8.29 5.95 1.78
CA GLN A 203 -7.69 7.08 1.07
C GLN A 203 -8.03 8.32 1.90
N GLY A 204 -7.03 9.10 2.30
CA GLY A 204 -7.28 10.37 2.97
C GLY A 204 -8.10 11.30 2.06
N ASP A 205 -8.70 12.33 2.63
CA ASP A 205 -9.60 13.30 1.95
C ASP A 205 -8.95 14.12 0.81
N ALA A 206 -7.74 13.79 0.43
CA ALA A 206 -7.08 14.41 -0.71
C ALA A 206 -7.79 13.99 -1.98
N SER A 207 -8.60 14.93 -2.51
CA SER A 207 -9.20 14.98 -3.85
C SER A 207 -9.07 13.69 -4.67
N HIS A 208 -10.17 13.21 -5.21
CA HIS A 208 -10.29 12.05 -6.11
C HIS A 208 -9.31 12.03 -7.32
N GLU A 209 -8.36 12.94 -7.36
CA GLU A 209 -7.30 13.06 -8.37
C GLU A 209 -6.08 12.17 -8.10
N THR A 210 -5.88 11.68 -6.86
CA THR A 210 -4.71 10.85 -6.55
C THR A 210 -5.04 9.38 -6.83
N ILE A 211 -4.43 8.84 -7.87
CA ILE A 211 -4.66 7.48 -8.39
C ILE A 211 -4.10 6.43 -7.43
N GLY A 212 -4.96 5.79 -6.65
CA GLY A 212 -4.57 4.69 -5.77
C GLY A 212 -5.79 3.94 -5.23
N PHE A 213 -5.60 2.73 -4.71
CA PHE A 213 -6.68 1.90 -4.14
C PHE A 213 -6.58 1.77 -2.61
N GLY A 214 -5.69 2.51 -1.95
CA GLY A 214 -5.48 2.40 -0.51
C GLY A 214 -4.99 1.01 -0.06
N MET A 215 -4.32 0.26 -0.93
CA MET A 215 -3.82 -1.09 -0.61
C MET A 215 -2.30 -1.19 -0.49
N GLY A 216 -1.55 -0.23 -0.98
CA GLY A 216 -0.08 -0.29 -0.98
C GLY A 216 0.51 -0.41 0.43
N LEU A 217 0.18 0.51 1.33
CA LEU A 217 0.70 0.48 2.70
C LEU A 217 0.22 -0.72 3.55
N PRO A 218 -1.04 -1.18 3.48
CA PRO A 218 -1.45 -2.47 4.05
C PRO A 218 -0.60 -3.66 3.58
N ILE A 219 -0.30 -3.75 2.28
CA ILE A 219 0.57 -4.80 1.71
C ILE A 219 1.98 -4.67 2.29
N VAL A 220 2.57 -3.47 2.26
CA VAL A 220 3.91 -3.20 2.82
C VAL A 220 3.98 -3.62 4.27
N LYS A 221 3.05 -3.17 5.11
CA LYS A 221 3.00 -3.52 6.53
C LYS A 221 2.98 -5.03 6.74
N ARG A 222 2.10 -5.74 6.02
CA ARG A 222 1.95 -7.18 6.19
C ARG A 222 3.20 -7.95 5.76
N ILE A 223 3.86 -7.57 4.68
CA ILE A 223 5.12 -8.20 4.23
C ILE A 223 6.24 -7.95 5.24
N VAL A 224 6.37 -6.72 5.73
CA VAL A 224 7.38 -6.35 6.74
C VAL A 224 7.17 -7.15 8.04
N GLU A 225 5.95 -7.25 8.55
CA GLU A 225 5.60 -8.06 9.73
C GLU A 225 5.93 -9.55 9.53
N LEU A 226 5.56 -10.13 8.39
CA LEU A 226 5.89 -11.53 8.04
C LEU A 226 7.40 -11.76 7.88
N SER A 227 8.14 -10.70 7.57
CA SER A 227 9.62 -10.72 7.51
C SER A 227 10.28 -10.55 8.89
N GLY A 228 9.49 -10.39 9.95
CA GLY A 228 9.98 -10.14 11.32
C GLY A 228 10.45 -8.70 11.54
N GLY A 229 10.04 -7.78 10.67
CA GLY A 229 10.38 -6.37 10.74
C GLY A 229 9.27 -5.50 11.34
N THR A 230 9.51 -4.20 11.35
CA THR A 230 8.55 -3.17 11.79
C THR A 230 8.58 -1.99 10.81
N ILE A 231 7.45 -1.33 10.65
CA ILE A 231 7.29 -0.13 9.82
C ILE A 231 6.80 1.03 10.67
N TRP A 232 7.39 2.21 10.45
CA TRP A 232 6.96 3.49 11.04
C TRP A 232 6.71 4.51 9.95
N VAL A 233 5.77 5.40 10.21
CA VAL A 233 5.44 6.50 9.29
C VAL A 233 5.37 7.81 10.08
N GLU A 234 6.19 8.76 9.69
CA GLU A 234 6.17 10.12 10.17
C GLU A 234 5.71 11.02 9.02
N SER A 235 4.70 11.83 9.26
CA SER A 235 4.17 12.73 8.25
C SER A 235 3.57 13.96 8.88
N THR A 236 3.69 15.07 8.18
CA THR A 236 3.07 16.34 8.54
C THR A 236 2.47 16.95 7.29
N LEU A 237 1.22 17.37 7.36
CA LEU A 237 0.53 18.00 6.23
C LEU A 237 1.35 19.19 5.69
N GLY A 238 1.59 19.20 4.37
CA GLY A 238 2.39 20.22 3.68
C GLY A 238 3.91 20.08 3.84
N LYS A 239 4.42 19.01 4.48
CA LYS A 239 5.87 18.81 4.68
C LYS A 239 6.42 17.50 4.15
N GLY A 240 5.53 16.62 3.66
CA GLY A 240 5.88 15.31 3.14
C GLY A 240 5.76 14.18 4.16
N THR A 241 6.25 13.01 3.75
CA THR A 241 6.15 11.76 4.51
C THR A 241 7.51 11.07 4.56
N THR A 242 7.79 10.43 5.69
CA THR A 242 8.94 9.57 5.90
C THR A 242 8.46 8.21 6.36
N VAL A 243 8.74 7.19 5.57
CA VAL A 243 8.45 5.79 5.90
C VAL A 243 9.75 5.09 6.23
N THR A 244 9.85 4.53 7.43
CA THR A 244 11.03 3.80 7.89
C THR A 244 10.68 2.33 8.12
N ILE A 245 11.46 1.43 7.52
CA ILE A 245 11.38 -0.01 7.70
C ILE A 245 12.60 -0.47 8.49
N PHE A 246 12.33 -1.24 9.52
CA PHE A 246 13.32 -1.97 10.28
C PHE A 246 13.23 -3.45 9.95
N LEU A 247 14.37 -4.09 9.66
CA LEU A 247 14.50 -5.52 9.43
C LEU A 247 15.63 -6.05 10.30
N LYS A 248 15.38 -7.15 11.01
CA LYS A 248 16.38 -7.79 11.81
C LYS A 248 17.24 -8.72 10.95
N LEU A 249 18.56 -8.61 11.07
CA LEU A 249 19.50 -9.58 10.51
C LEU A 249 19.50 -10.86 11.36
N ILE A 250 19.43 -12.01 10.74
CA ILE A 250 19.40 -13.34 11.40
C ILE A 250 20.72 -14.03 11.17
#